data_703c5c84914f65fb8afe261c969365c0
#
_entry.id   703c5c84914f65fb8afe261c969365c0
#
_cell.length_a   1.000
_cell.length_b   1.000
_cell.length_c   1.000
_cell.angle_alpha   90.00
_cell.angle_beta   90.00
_cell.angle_gamma   90.00
#
_symmetry.space_group_name_H-M   'P 1'
#
loop_
_entity.id
_entity.type
_entity.pdbx_description
1 polymer ?
#
loop_
_entity_poly.entity_id
_entity_poly.type
_entity_poly.pdbx_seq_one_letter_code
_entity_poly.pdbx_strand_id
1 'polypeptide(L)' 'ANVGLTPHAFQINLKINQAREQLKQGVPLAELAVNLGFSDQSHFHKAFKAHTGVTPRQFQLAAAQ' A
#
# COMPACT_ATOMS: atom_id res chain seq x y z
N ALA A 1 8.85 23.22 -0.24
CA ALA A 1 7.73 23.46 -0.91
C ALA A 1 7.10 22.20 -1.42
N ASN A 2 5.93 22.05 -1.19
CA ASN A 2 5.37 21.00 -1.44
C ASN A 2 4.75 21.02 -2.55
N VAL A 3 4.99 20.71 -3.38
CA VAL A 3 4.80 20.54 -4.60
C VAL A 3 3.62 19.83 -4.94
N GLY A 4 2.59 20.28 -4.60
CA GLY A 4 1.37 19.79 -5.14
C GLY A 4 0.71 18.60 -4.45
N LEU A 5 1.29 18.09 -3.38
CA LEU A 5 0.64 17.01 -2.68
C LEU A 5 -0.22 17.57 -1.56
N THR A 6 -1.48 17.15 -1.51
CA THR A 6 -2.34 17.47 -0.37
C THR A 6 -1.89 16.62 0.82
N PRO A 7 -2.23 17.00 2.06
CA PRO A 7 -1.91 16.18 3.22
C PRO A 7 -2.44 14.75 3.11
N HIS A 8 -3.65 14.59 2.58
CA HIS A 8 -4.21 13.25 2.40
C HIS A 8 -3.40 12.44 1.39
N ALA A 9 -3.07 13.04 0.26
CA ALA A 9 -2.29 12.33 -0.77
C ALA A 9 -0.90 11.95 -0.25
N PHE A 10 -0.30 12.81 0.55
CA PHE A 10 0.99 12.53 1.14
C PHE A 10 0.91 11.34 2.12
N GLN A 11 -0.15 11.30 2.95
CA GLN A 11 -0.34 10.20 3.87
C GLN A 11 -0.57 8.88 3.16
N ILE A 12 -1.36 8.88 2.10
CA ILE A 12 -1.59 7.68 1.31
C ILE A 12 -0.28 7.20 0.69
N ASN A 13 0.52 8.12 0.17
CA ASN A 13 1.79 7.77 -0.42
C ASN A 13 2.71 7.11 0.59
N LEU A 14 2.77 7.64 1.82
CA LEU A 14 3.56 7.04 2.88
C LEU A 14 3.08 5.64 3.21
N LYS A 15 1.76 5.45 3.31
CA LYS A 15 1.20 4.14 3.61
C LYS A 15 1.53 3.14 2.52
N ILE A 16 1.46 3.55 1.26
CA ILE A 16 1.79 2.65 0.15
C ILE A 16 3.27 2.27 0.17
N ASN A 17 4.15 3.21 0.49
CA ASN A 17 5.57 2.90 0.60
C ASN A 17 5.85 1.90 1.72
N GLN A 18 5.19 2.07 2.87
CA GLN A 18 5.29 1.13 3.97
C GLN A 18 4.74 -0.24 3.58
N ALA A 19 3.65 -0.25 2.81
CA ALA A 19 3.06 -1.50 2.34
C ALA A 19 4.03 -2.27 1.46
N ARG A 20 4.73 -1.57 0.57
CA ARG A 20 5.72 -2.23 -0.29
C ARG A 20 6.76 -2.99 0.51
N GLU A 21 7.28 -2.35 1.55
CA GLU A 21 8.30 -2.97 2.39
C GLU A 21 7.75 -4.18 3.13
N GLN A 22 6.57 -4.06 3.70
CA GLN A 22 5.97 -5.15 4.44
C GLN A 22 5.57 -6.31 3.53
N LEU A 23 5.11 -6.00 2.32
CA LEU A 23 4.79 -7.05 1.36
C LEU A 23 6.03 -7.85 0.98
N LYS A 24 7.16 -7.19 0.84
CA LYS A 24 8.42 -7.87 0.57
C LYS A 24 8.80 -8.80 1.71
N GLN A 25 8.42 -8.46 2.94
CA GLN A 25 8.71 -9.26 4.11
C GLN A 25 7.72 -10.42 4.29
N GLY A 26 6.69 -10.49 3.45
CA GLY A 26 5.74 -11.57 3.52
C GLY A 26 4.57 -11.35 4.45
N VAL A 27 4.32 -10.11 4.87
CA VAL A 27 3.21 -9.81 5.77
C VAL A 27 1.88 -10.05 5.03
N PRO A 28 0.92 -10.75 5.65
CA PRO A 28 -0.37 -11.02 5.01
C PRO A 28 -1.13 -9.75 4.66
N LEU A 29 -1.85 -9.77 3.56
CA LEU A 29 -2.58 -8.58 3.08
C LEU A 29 -3.61 -8.06 4.07
N ALA A 30 -4.34 -8.97 4.72
CA ALA A 30 -5.34 -8.55 5.69
C ALA A 30 -4.71 -7.82 6.87
N GLU A 31 -3.54 -8.27 7.29
CA GLU A 31 -2.82 -7.65 8.38
C GLU A 31 -2.31 -6.28 8.00
N LEU A 32 -1.83 -6.14 6.76
CA LEU A 32 -1.37 -4.87 6.25
C LEU A 32 -2.47 -3.80 6.26
N ALA A 33 -3.66 -4.18 5.81
CA ALA A 33 -4.77 -3.23 5.77
C ALA A 33 -5.05 -2.66 7.16
N VAL A 34 -5.05 -3.51 8.17
CA VAL A 34 -5.28 -3.08 9.54
C VAL A 34 -4.11 -2.23 10.04
N ASN A 35 -2.89 -2.70 9.83
CA ASN A 35 -1.71 -2.03 10.36
C ASN A 35 -1.50 -0.64 9.77
N LEU A 36 -1.89 -0.46 8.53
CA LEU A 36 -1.70 0.82 7.85
C LEU A 36 -2.90 1.76 8.01
N GLY A 37 -3.94 1.32 8.71
CA GLY A 37 -5.06 2.18 8.99
C GLY A 37 -6.10 2.29 7.89
N PHE A 38 -6.16 1.33 6.99
CA PHE A 38 -7.24 1.29 6.00
C PHE A 38 -8.48 0.70 6.63
N SER A 39 -9.63 1.12 6.13
CA SER A 39 -10.89 0.65 6.69
C SER A 39 -11.11 -0.84 6.48
N ASP A 40 -10.63 -1.37 5.37
CA ASP A 40 -10.69 -2.80 5.10
C ASP A 40 -9.69 -3.17 4.00
N GLN A 41 -9.62 -4.45 3.70
CA GLN A 41 -8.67 -4.94 2.71
C GLN A 41 -9.00 -4.43 1.30
N SER A 42 -10.28 -4.28 0.98
CA SER A 42 -10.68 -3.76 -0.32
C SER A 42 -10.20 -2.33 -0.53
N HIS A 43 -10.30 -1.51 0.51
CA HIS A 43 -9.84 -0.13 0.44
C HIS A 43 -8.32 -0.08 0.22
N PHE A 44 -7.58 -0.91 0.95
CA PHE A 44 -6.14 -1.02 0.77
C PHE A 44 -5.79 -1.46 -0.66
N HIS A 45 -6.49 -2.47 -1.15
CA HIS A 45 -6.27 -2.99 -2.50
C HIS A 45 -6.42 -1.88 -3.55
N LYS A 46 -7.51 -1.13 -3.46
CA LYS A 46 -7.78 -0.05 -4.42
C LYS A 46 -6.72 1.05 -4.34
N ALA A 47 -6.36 1.45 -3.13
CA ALA A 47 -5.37 2.50 -2.95
C ALA A 47 -4.00 2.07 -3.47
N PHE A 48 -3.61 0.84 -3.18
CA PHE A 48 -2.33 0.32 -3.63
C PHE A 48 -2.27 0.25 -5.15
N LYS A 49 -3.31 -0.28 -5.77
CA LYS A 49 -3.34 -0.40 -7.23
C LYS A 49 -3.35 0.97 -7.90
N ALA A 50 -4.06 1.94 -7.32
CA ALA A 50 -4.10 3.29 -7.87
C ALA A 50 -2.73 3.95 -7.86
N HIS A 51 -1.92 3.65 -6.85
CA HIS A 51 -0.60 4.28 -6.72
C HIS A 51 0.52 3.51 -7.40
N THR A 52 0.41 2.21 -7.53
CA THR A 52 1.52 1.39 -8.07
C THR A 52 1.21 0.78 -9.43
N GLY A 53 -0.05 0.72 -9.80
CA GLY A 53 -0.45 0.08 -11.05
C GLY A 53 -0.65 -1.42 -10.96
N VAL A 54 -0.31 -2.03 -9.83
CA VAL A 54 -0.49 -3.47 -9.64
C VAL A 54 -1.21 -3.72 -8.32
N THR A 55 -1.81 -4.89 -8.19
CA THR A 55 -2.46 -5.23 -6.92
C THR A 55 -1.42 -5.59 -5.88
N PRO A 56 -1.77 -5.48 -4.58
CA PRO A 56 -0.84 -5.89 -3.53
C PRO A 56 -0.41 -7.35 -3.66
N ARG A 57 -1.33 -8.22 -4.08
CA ARG A 57 -1.02 -9.62 -4.25
C ARG A 57 -0.02 -9.83 -5.37
N GLN A 58 -0.20 -9.15 -6.50
CA GLN A 58 0.73 -9.23 -7.62
C GLN A 58 2.12 -8.76 -7.20
N PHE A 59 2.16 -7.67 -6.45
CA PHE A 59 3.42 -7.14 -5.95
C PHE A 59 4.12 -8.14 -5.03
N GLN A 60 3.37 -8.73 -4.10
CA GLN A 60 3.93 -9.68 -3.16
C GLN A 60 4.46 -10.94 -3.86
N LEU A 61 3.71 -11.46 -4.83
CA LEU A 61 4.15 -12.63 -5.56
C LEU A 61 5.41 -12.34 -6.37
N ALA A 62 5.50 -11.17 -6.97
CA ALA A 62 6.69 -10.79 -7.73
C ALA A 62 7.89 -10.61 -6.80
N ALA A 63 7.68 -10.02 -5.62
CA ALA A 63 8.77 -9.79 -4.68
C ALA A 63 9.26 -11.09 -4.03
N ALA A 64 8.44 -12.12 -4.02
CA ALA A 64 8.82 -13.38 -3.42
C ALA A 64 9.75 -14.21 -4.30
N GLN A 65 9.95 -13.79 -5.53
CA GLN A 65 10.84 -14.53 -6.44
C GLN A 65 12.29 -13.99 -6.41
#